data_9f59bebf2026ade70735d8d4ee05a3fc
#
_entry.id   9f59bebf2026ade70735d8d4ee05a3fc
#
_cell.length_a   1.000
_cell.length_b   1.000
_cell.length_c   1.000
_cell.angle_alpha   90.00
_cell.angle_beta   90.00
_cell.angle_gamma   90.00
#
_symmetry.space_group_name_H-M   'P 1'
#
loop_
_entity.id
_entity.type
_entity.pdbx_description
1 polymer ?
#
loop_
_entity_poly.entity_id
_entity_poly.type
_entity_poly.pdbx_seq_one_letter_code
_entity_poly.pdbx_strand_id
1 'polypeptide(L)'
;MSRAKLFLENFFVYGFITVLNKVLSLFLLPVMTRLLPDTSAFGVSEMYNVIVGFATPLAILGIYDAMFREFFEKDDQQYKYNVTATAERIVLVSSIVISLTLLVFNSFFSRLFFNTNKYRDIVIYSSISLIFSANVIIIQAPTRILNKRKVY
;
A
#
# COMPACT_ATOMS: atom_id res chain seq x y z
N MET A 1 -29.51 7.12 -15.48
CA MET A 1 -29.24 5.78 -14.88
C MET A 1 -29.76 5.76 -13.46
N SER A 2 -30.48 4.71 -13.03
CA SER A 2 -30.96 4.65 -11.64
C SER A 2 -29.75 4.43 -10.70
N ARG A 3 -29.77 5.05 -9.52
CA ARG A 3 -28.71 4.91 -8.49
C ARG A 3 -28.45 3.44 -8.13
N ALA A 4 -29.50 2.61 -8.15
CA ALA A 4 -29.42 1.18 -7.91
C ALA A 4 -28.61 0.43 -8.99
N LYS A 5 -28.78 0.78 -10.28
CA LYS A 5 -27.99 0.18 -11.36
C LYS A 5 -26.50 0.49 -11.23
N LEU A 6 -26.17 1.73 -10.89
CA LEU A 6 -24.79 2.18 -10.69
C LEU A 6 -24.15 1.49 -9.47
N PHE A 7 -24.93 1.29 -8.41
CA PHE A 7 -24.49 0.54 -7.23
C PHE A 7 -24.19 -0.92 -7.56
N LEU A 8 -25.09 -1.60 -8.25
CA LEU A 8 -24.92 -3.00 -8.64
C LEU A 8 -23.70 -3.17 -9.56
N GLU A 9 -23.55 -2.31 -10.57
CA GLU A 9 -22.39 -2.35 -11.45
C GLU A 9 -21.07 -2.17 -10.68
N ASN A 10 -21.02 -1.23 -9.74
CA ASN A 10 -19.83 -1.04 -8.90
C ASN A 10 -19.57 -2.26 -8.02
N PHE A 11 -20.62 -2.79 -7.38
CA PHE A 11 -20.52 -3.97 -6.53
C PHE A 11 -19.96 -5.18 -7.29
N PHE A 12 -20.48 -5.45 -8.49
CA PHE A 12 -19.97 -6.57 -9.29
C PHE A 12 -18.54 -6.35 -9.76
N VAL A 13 -18.19 -5.16 -10.27
CA VAL A 13 -16.84 -4.87 -10.77
C VAL A 13 -15.80 -4.94 -9.64
N TYR A 14 -16.02 -4.22 -8.55
CA TYR A 14 -15.06 -4.23 -7.42
C TYR A 14 -15.08 -5.57 -6.67
N GLY A 15 -16.23 -6.19 -6.52
CA GLY A 15 -16.37 -7.51 -5.91
C GLY A 15 -15.65 -8.57 -6.73
N PHE A 16 -15.84 -8.59 -8.04
CA PHE A 16 -15.17 -9.54 -8.93
C PHE A 16 -13.64 -9.38 -8.91
N ILE A 17 -13.13 -8.15 -8.98
CA ILE A 17 -11.68 -7.88 -8.90
C ILE A 17 -11.13 -8.37 -7.55
N THR A 18 -11.84 -8.10 -6.47
CA THR A 18 -11.41 -8.54 -5.12
C THR A 18 -11.37 -10.07 -5.00
N VAL A 19 -12.39 -10.76 -5.52
CA VAL A 19 -12.44 -12.23 -5.55
C VAL A 19 -11.32 -12.77 -6.44
N LEU A 20 -11.10 -12.19 -7.61
CA LEU A 20 -10.05 -12.62 -8.54
C LEU A 20 -8.66 -12.50 -7.88
N ASN A 21 -8.38 -11.41 -7.19
CA ASN A 21 -7.12 -11.23 -6.44
C ASN A 21 -6.96 -12.30 -5.33
N LYS A 22 -8.03 -12.66 -4.63
CA LYS A 22 -7.99 -13.72 -3.61
C LYS A 22 -7.77 -15.09 -4.21
N VAL A 23 -8.41 -15.38 -5.35
CA VAL A 23 -8.23 -16.63 -6.09
C VAL A 23 -6.79 -16.73 -6.61
N LEU A 24 -6.22 -15.66 -7.19
CA LEU A 24 -4.83 -15.62 -7.62
C LEU A 24 -3.87 -15.88 -6.45
N SER A 25 -4.09 -15.24 -5.30
CA SER A 25 -3.27 -15.48 -4.09
C SER A 25 -3.33 -16.95 -3.65
N LEU A 26 -4.50 -17.59 -3.75
CA LEU A 26 -4.70 -18.99 -3.40
C LEU A 26 -3.95 -19.93 -4.34
N PHE A 27 -3.87 -19.62 -5.64
CA PHE A 27 -3.08 -20.38 -6.60
C PHE A 27 -1.56 -20.11 -6.47
N LEU A 28 -1.17 -18.87 -6.12
CA LEU A 28 0.23 -18.52 -5.93
C LEU A 28 0.85 -19.23 -4.73
N LEU A 29 0.08 -19.49 -3.68
CA LEU A 29 0.60 -20.11 -2.46
C LEU A 29 1.19 -21.50 -2.70
N PRO A 30 0.53 -22.47 -3.37
CA PRO A 30 1.15 -23.75 -3.72
C PRO A 30 2.35 -23.63 -4.68
N VAL A 31 2.33 -22.65 -5.59
CA VAL A 31 3.44 -22.39 -6.50
C VAL A 31 4.65 -21.91 -5.73
N MET A 32 4.46 -20.93 -4.83
CA MET A 32 5.51 -20.39 -3.99
C MET A 32 6.11 -21.46 -3.06
N THR A 33 5.27 -22.31 -2.45
CA THR A 33 5.75 -23.37 -1.56
C THR A 33 6.53 -24.48 -2.28
N ARG A 34 6.31 -24.66 -3.60
CA ARG A 34 7.08 -25.62 -4.41
C ARG A 34 8.36 -25.02 -4.99
N LEU A 35 8.38 -23.71 -5.25
CA LEU A 35 9.55 -23.03 -5.81
C LEU A 35 10.57 -22.63 -4.74
N LEU A 36 10.12 -22.37 -3.52
CA LEU A 36 11.01 -22.02 -2.42
C LEU A 36 11.71 -23.27 -1.88
N PRO A 37 13.04 -23.21 -1.69
CA PRO A 37 13.84 -24.38 -1.30
C PRO A 37 13.55 -24.86 0.12
N ASP A 38 12.98 -24.01 0.97
CA ASP A 38 12.73 -24.29 2.38
C ASP A 38 11.57 -23.47 2.93
N THR A 39 10.89 -23.99 3.93
CA THR A 39 9.81 -23.32 4.67
C THR A 39 10.27 -22.01 5.32
N SER A 40 11.55 -21.93 5.70
CA SER A 40 12.14 -20.70 6.24
C SER A 40 12.15 -19.56 5.23
N ALA A 41 12.36 -19.84 3.95
CA ALA A 41 12.35 -18.85 2.88
C ALA A 41 10.94 -18.24 2.68
N PHE A 42 9.88 -19.04 2.87
CA PHE A 42 8.51 -18.53 2.88
C PHE A 42 8.26 -17.59 4.07
N GLY A 43 8.70 -17.97 5.27
CA GLY A 43 8.60 -17.12 6.46
C GLY A 43 9.32 -15.78 6.30
N VAL A 44 10.50 -15.78 5.65
CA VAL A 44 11.25 -14.55 5.33
C VAL A 44 10.48 -13.66 4.36
N SER A 45 9.85 -14.23 3.33
CA SER A 45 9.00 -13.51 2.38
C SER A 45 7.77 -12.88 3.07
N GLU A 46 7.13 -13.61 3.97
CA GLU A 46 6.00 -13.09 4.75
C GLU A 46 6.41 -11.96 5.70
N MET A 47 7.61 -12.02 6.28
CA MET A 47 8.14 -10.91 7.11
C MET A 47 8.34 -9.62 6.31
N TYR A 48 8.71 -9.70 5.03
CA TYR A 48 8.72 -8.52 4.16
C TYR A 48 7.33 -7.88 4.10
N ASN A 49 6.27 -8.67 3.88
CA ASN A 49 4.89 -8.20 3.83
C ASN A 49 4.45 -7.58 5.16
N VAL A 50 4.87 -8.16 6.29
CA VAL A 50 4.60 -7.63 7.63
C VAL A 50 5.27 -6.27 7.82
N ILE A 51 6.56 -6.13 7.49
CA ILE A 51 7.31 -4.87 7.63
C ILE A 51 6.65 -3.76 6.81
N VAL A 52 6.38 -4.01 5.51
CA VAL A 52 5.75 -3.03 4.63
C VAL A 52 4.32 -2.75 5.08
N GLY A 53 3.56 -3.77 5.48
CA GLY A 53 2.18 -3.66 5.94
C GLY A 53 2.01 -2.82 7.21
N PHE A 54 2.97 -2.84 8.13
CA PHE A 54 2.98 -1.98 9.32
C PHE A 54 3.54 -0.58 9.02
N ALA A 55 4.60 -0.49 8.24
CA ALA A 55 5.26 0.78 7.97
C ALA A 55 4.43 1.69 7.05
N THR A 56 3.65 1.12 6.12
CA THR A 56 2.81 1.90 5.18
C THR A 56 1.75 2.75 5.89
N PRO A 57 0.90 2.24 6.80
CA PRO A 57 -0.03 3.06 7.56
C PRO A 57 0.65 4.15 8.39
N LEU A 58 1.82 3.84 8.96
CA LEU A 58 2.63 4.84 9.68
C LEU A 58 3.11 5.96 8.77
N ALA A 59 3.47 5.65 7.52
CA ALA A 59 3.87 6.66 6.55
C ALA A 59 2.70 7.54 6.08
N ILE A 60 1.50 6.97 6.01
CA ILE A 60 0.29 7.69 5.59
C ILE A 60 -0.22 8.63 6.70
N LEU A 61 -0.01 8.31 8.00
CA LEU A 61 -0.36 9.18 9.14
C LEU A 61 -1.82 9.68 9.16
N GLY A 62 -2.76 8.92 8.61
CA GLY A 62 -4.17 9.34 8.50
C GLY A 62 -4.43 10.45 7.46
N ILE A 63 -3.42 10.86 6.68
CA ILE A 63 -3.55 11.88 5.62
C ILE A 63 -4.57 11.48 4.56
N TYR A 64 -4.75 10.17 4.34
CA TYR A 64 -5.76 9.66 3.43
C TYR A 64 -7.18 10.13 3.80
N ASP A 65 -7.56 10.00 5.06
CA ASP A 65 -8.89 10.38 5.54
C ASP A 65 -9.05 11.91 5.59
N ALA A 66 -7.99 12.63 5.99
CA ALA A 66 -7.96 14.09 5.95
C ALA A 66 -8.14 14.63 4.53
N MET A 67 -7.41 14.06 3.57
CA MET A 67 -7.53 14.40 2.15
C MET A 67 -8.95 14.14 1.63
N PHE A 68 -9.57 13.02 2.02
CA PHE A 68 -10.95 12.70 1.63
C PHE A 68 -11.92 13.77 2.11
N ARG A 69 -11.81 14.22 3.35
CA ARG A 69 -12.67 15.25 3.93
C ARG A 69 -12.50 16.59 3.20
N GLU A 70 -11.27 17.04 3.04
CA GLU A 70 -10.95 18.31 2.39
C GLU A 70 -11.34 18.32 0.89
N PHE A 71 -11.24 17.19 0.20
CA PHE A 71 -11.57 17.09 -1.22
C PHE A 71 -13.03 17.45 -1.54
N PHE A 72 -13.95 17.26 -0.60
CA PHE A 72 -15.37 17.57 -0.76
C PHE A 72 -15.79 18.91 -0.16
N GLU A 73 -14.88 19.64 0.48
CA GLU A 73 -15.21 20.91 1.12
C GLU A 73 -15.56 22.01 0.11
N LYS A 74 -14.86 22.01 -1.05
CA LYS A 74 -15.10 22.96 -2.12
C LYS A 74 -15.23 22.27 -3.47
N ASP A 75 -16.17 22.71 -4.30
CA ASP A 75 -16.35 22.18 -5.65
C ASP A 75 -15.53 22.94 -6.71
N ASP A 76 -14.29 23.26 -6.35
CA ASP A 76 -13.31 23.89 -7.23
C ASP A 76 -12.22 22.88 -7.62
N GLN A 77 -11.95 22.76 -8.92
CA GLN A 77 -10.97 21.81 -9.46
C GLN A 77 -9.54 22.14 -9.00
N GLN A 78 -9.20 23.43 -8.94
CA GLN A 78 -7.88 23.85 -8.48
C GLN A 78 -7.67 23.54 -7.01
N TYR A 79 -8.70 23.73 -6.20
CA TYR A 79 -8.68 23.36 -4.78
C TYR A 79 -8.47 21.84 -4.60
N LYS A 80 -9.24 21.02 -5.31
CA LYS A 80 -9.12 19.55 -5.28
C LYS A 80 -7.72 19.08 -5.68
N TYR A 81 -7.14 19.70 -6.70
CA TYR A 81 -5.75 19.42 -7.11
C TYR A 81 -4.75 19.78 -6.00
N ASN A 82 -4.89 20.96 -5.40
CA ASN A 82 -4.00 21.41 -4.34
C ASN A 82 -4.07 20.52 -3.10
N VAL A 83 -5.27 20.09 -2.70
CA VAL A 83 -5.48 19.13 -1.60
C VAL A 83 -4.76 17.81 -1.86
N THR A 84 -4.94 17.25 -3.06
CA THR A 84 -4.30 15.99 -3.45
C THR A 84 -2.77 16.13 -3.50
N ALA A 85 -2.25 17.18 -4.13
CA ALA A 85 -0.82 17.43 -4.23
C ALA A 85 -0.17 17.67 -2.87
N THR A 86 -0.88 18.32 -1.94
CA THR A 86 -0.40 18.52 -0.57
C THR A 86 -0.34 17.21 0.19
N ALA A 87 -1.39 16.39 0.12
CA ALA A 87 -1.43 15.07 0.73
C ALA A 87 -0.29 14.17 0.22
N GLU A 88 -0.06 14.15 -1.09
CA GLU A 88 1.03 13.38 -1.72
C GLU A 88 2.41 13.83 -1.22
N ARG A 89 2.66 15.14 -1.15
CA ARG A 89 3.92 15.68 -0.63
C ARG A 89 4.17 15.29 0.82
N ILE A 90 3.15 15.36 1.68
CA ILE A 90 3.26 14.98 3.09
C ILE A 90 3.60 13.48 3.20
N VAL A 91 2.88 12.63 2.48
CA VAL A 91 3.12 11.17 2.52
C VAL A 91 4.46 10.80 1.89
N LEU A 92 4.89 11.50 0.84
CA LEU A 92 6.22 11.32 0.26
C LEU A 92 7.32 11.62 1.30
N VAL A 93 7.24 12.75 1.98
CA VAL A 93 8.22 13.13 3.00
C VAL A 93 8.20 12.13 4.16
N SER A 94 7.03 11.79 4.70
CA SER A 94 6.91 10.84 5.81
C SER A 94 7.40 9.44 5.44
N SER A 95 7.08 8.97 4.24
CA SER A 95 7.56 7.66 3.76
C SER A 95 9.08 7.63 3.56
N ILE A 96 9.69 8.72 3.09
CA ILE A 96 11.14 8.85 3.00
C ILE A 96 11.78 8.83 4.40
N VAL A 97 11.23 9.56 5.37
CA VAL A 97 11.75 9.59 6.74
C VAL A 97 11.72 8.21 7.38
N ILE A 98 10.59 7.50 7.27
CA ILE A 98 10.46 6.14 7.81
C ILE A 98 11.38 5.16 7.06
N SER A 99 11.46 5.26 5.74
CA SER A 99 12.37 4.44 4.93
C SER A 99 13.83 4.66 5.33
N LEU A 100 14.27 5.90 5.49
CA LEU A 100 15.63 6.22 5.97
C LEU A 100 15.88 5.66 7.38
N THR A 101 14.88 5.72 8.26
CA THR A 101 14.99 5.10 9.60
C THR A 101 15.19 3.60 9.48
N LEU A 102 14.44 2.90 8.65
CA LEU A 102 14.61 1.46 8.41
C LEU A 102 15.99 1.15 7.78
N LEU A 103 16.46 1.99 6.85
CA LEU A 103 17.76 1.84 6.20
C LEU A 103 18.93 2.03 7.17
N VAL A 104 18.91 3.09 7.95
CA VAL A 104 20.00 3.40 8.91
C VAL A 104 20.07 2.35 10.02
N PHE A 105 18.91 1.94 10.52
CA PHE A 105 18.80 0.95 11.59
C PHE A 105 18.53 -0.48 11.07
N ASN A 106 18.89 -0.81 9.82
CA ASN A 106 18.60 -2.11 9.22
C ASN A 106 19.07 -3.31 10.03
N SER A 107 20.23 -3.20 10.69
CA SER A 107 20.78 -4.25 11.56
C SER A 107 19.94 -4.46 12.82
N PHE A 108 19.44 -3.38 13.41
CA PHE A 108 18.55 -3.44 14.57
C PHE A 108 17.21 -4.10 14.17
N PHE A 109 16.59 -3.64 13.10
CA PHE A 109 15.33 -4.20 12.62
C PHE A 109 15.48 -5.64 12.14
N SER A 110 16.61 -6.00 11.51
CA SER A 110 16.89 -7.39 11.14
C SER A 110 16.96 -8.30 12.37
N ARG A 111 17.62 -7.86 13.45
CA ARG A 111 17.64 -8.61 14.71
C ARG A 111 16.28 -8.68 15.39
N LEU A 112 15.53 -7.58 15.35
CA LEU A 112 14.20 -7.50 15.97
C LEU A 112 13.19 -8.44 15.30
N PHE A 113 13.17 -8.50 13.96
CA PHE A 113 12.19 -9.27 13.20
C PHE A 113 12.64 -10.72 12.94
N PHE A 114 13.92 -10.95 12.73
CA PHE A 114 14.46 -12.25 12.33
C PHE A 114 15.39 -12.89 13.38
N ASN A 115 15.66 -12.22 14.48
CA ASN A 115 16.62 -12.62 15.50
C ASN A 115 18.04 -12.90 14.95
N THR A 116 18.36 -12.36 13.77
CA THR A 116 19.63 -12.54 13.07
C THR A 116 19.93 -11.35 12.16
N ASN A 117 21.21 -11.16 11.85
CA ASN A 117 21.63 -10.13 10.88
C ASN A 117 21.64 -10.64 9.42
N LYS A 118 21.34 -11.91 9.19
CA LYS A 118 21.39 -12.53 7.85
C LYS A 118 20.42 -11.88 6.86
N TYR A 119 19.28 -11.36 7.34
CA TYR A 119 18.19 -10.85 6.51
C TYR A 119 18.10 -9.33 6.45
N ARG A 120 19.25 -8.63 6.58
CA ARG A 120 19.32 -7.16 6.43
C ARG A 120 18.79 -6.68 5.09
N ASP A 121 19.06 -7.43 4.02
CA ASP A 121 18.62 -7.10 2.66
C ASP A 121 17.09 -7.02 2.56
N ILE A 122 16.38 -7.87 3.30
CA ILE A 122 14.92 -7.83 3.36
C ILE A 122 14.43 -6.51 3.95
N VAL A 123 15.07 -6.02 5.02
CA VAL A 123 14.73 -4.72 5.62
C VAL A 123 15.02 -3.58 4.65
N ILE A 124 16.13 -3.66 3.90
CA ILE A 124 16.49 -2.67 2.87
C ILE A 124 15.46 -2.67 1.74
N TYR A 125 15.09 -3.83 1.20
CA TYR A 125 14.04 -3.92 0.17
C TYR A 125 12.69 -3.45 0.69
N SER A 126 12.32 -3.78 1.93
CA SER A 126 11.09 -3.30 2.56
C SER A 126 11.06 -1.78 2.69
N SER A 127 12.19 -1.15 3.03
CA SER A 127 12.29 0.30 3.16
C SER A 127 12.10 1.03 1.82
N ILE A 128 12.66 0.49 0.74
CA ILE A 128 12.47 1.04 -0.60
C ILE A 128 11.00 0.86 -1.05
N SER A 129 10.46 -0.34 -0.88
CA SER A 129 9.08 -0.66 -1.24
C SER A 129 8.05 0.16 -0.48
N LEU A 130 8.33 0.55 0.76
CA LEU A 130 7.48 1.40 1.58
C LEU A 130 7.18 2.73 0.90
N ILE A 131 8.19 3.39 0.31
CA ILE A 131 8.02 4.67 -0.38
C ILE A 131 6.99 4.52 -1.50
N PHE A 132 7.14 3.50 -2.34
CA PHE A 132 6.20 3.26 -3.44
C PHE A 132 4.81 2.87 -2.93
N SER A 133 4.72 1.96 -1.96
CA SER A 133 3.45 1.48 -1.43
C SER A 133 2.60 2.59 -0.80
N ALA A 134 3.21 3.46 0.01
CA ALA A 134 2.51 4.58 0.64
C ALA A 134 2.02 5.60 -0.40
N ASN A 135 2.87 5.97 -1.36
CA ASN A 135 2.51 6.97 -2.37
C ASN A 135 1.47 6.45 -3.36
N VAL A 136 1.52 5.18 -3.77
CA VAL A 136 0.49 4.57 -4.65
C VAL A 136 -0.90 4.68 -4.02
N ILE A 137 -1.04 4.48 -2.71
CA ILE A 137 -2.34 4.59 -2.03
C ILE A 137 -2.91 6.01 -2.16
N ILE A 138 -2.10 7.04 -1.98
CA ILE A 138 -2.54 8.45 -2.08
C ILE A 138 -2.83 8.84 -3.53
N ILE A 139 -1.97 8.45 -4.48
CA ILE A 139 -2.15 8.74 -5.91
C ILE A 139 -3.44 8.09 -6.46
N GLN A 140 -3.79 6.90 -5.98
CA GLN A 140 -5.02 6.21 -6.39
C GLN A 140 -6.28 6.78 -5.73
N ALA A 141 -6.18 7.52 -4.64
CA ALA A 141 -7.33 8.02 -3.90
C ALA A 141 -8.28 8.90 -4.75
N PRO A 142 -7.83 9.88 -5.56
CA PRO A 142 -8.72 10.67 -6.42
C PRO A 142 -9.48 9.82 -7.44
N THR A 143 -8.87 8.76 -7.96
CA THR A 143 -9.54 7.87 -8.94
C THR A 143 -10.68 7.10 -8.30
N ARG A 144 -10.52 6.69 -7.05
CA ARG A 144 -11.60 6.06 -6.25
C ARG A 144 -12.71 7.05 -5.92
N ILE A 145 -12.35 8.27 -5.50
CA ILE A 145 -13.29 9.35 -5.17
C ILE A 145 -14.15 9.70 -6.39
N LEU A 146 -13.51 9.89 -7.56
CA LEU A 146 -14.19 10.26 -8.80
C LEU A 146 -14.85 9.08 -9.52
N ASN A 147 -14.77 7.88 -8.97
CA ASN A 147 -15.34 6.64 -9.54
C ASN A 147 -14.90 6.40 -11.01
N LYS A 148 -13.65 6.77 -11.34
CA LYS A 148 -13.09 6.58 -12.68
C LYS A 148 -12.61 5.13 -12.86
N ARG A 149 -13.54 4.24 -13.16
CA ARG A 149 -13.34 2.77 -13.27
C ARG A 149 -12.25 2.34 -14.26
N LYS A 150 -11.97 3.16 -15.29
CA LYS A 150 -11.02 2.79 -16.36
C LYS A 150 -9.55 2.94 -15.98
N VAL A 151 -9.25 3.49 -14.81
CA VAL A 151 -7.88 3.78 -14.34
C VAL A 151 -7.47 2.84 -13.19
N TYR A 152 -8.32 1.89 -12.84
CA TYR A 152 -8.12 0.94 -11.71
C TYR A 152 -7.51 -0.37 -12.13
#